data_9bc499e8fb6470009fc9e3086e9ae7cd
#
_entry.id   9bc499e8fb6470009fc9e3086e9ae7cd
#
_cell.length_a   1.000
_cell.length_b   1.000
_cell.length_c   1.000
_cell.angle_alpha   90.00
_cell.angle_beta   90.00
_cell.angle_gamma   90.00
#
_symmetry.space_group_name_H-M   'P 1'
#
loop_
_entity.id
_entity.type
_entity.pdbx_description
1 polymer ?
#
loop_
_entity_poly.entity_id
_entity_poly.type
_entity_poly.pdbx_seq_one_letter_code
_entity_poly.pdbx_strand_id
1 'polypeptide(L)'
;MSEGLVRFGVEDGIAVITMDDPEHRNALSLTMRRGLRDALERFNTDPACQVGILTASGSQVFCAGGDLKEMAEHQIGVPERTFVPILNRNLWIDKPIIAAVNGIAFGGGFLLAMMCDLAVAADHARFAMPEAKWSRGAPWSIPLHSMMSQRVWMELALTGDPIDAQRAYEIGFVNRVVTPDVLLSNTMALARRIRDNAPLTVRATRQMIYMAAEMGRTAAWDVADHLFEAVYRSEDALEGPRAFREKRAPQWKGR
;
A
#
# COMPACT_ATOMS: atom_id res chain seq x y z
N MET A 1 26.70 -7.35 4.03
CA MET A 1 25.28 -6.94 3.88
C MET A 1 25.05 -6.90 2.39
N SER A 2 24.29 -7.84 1.83
CA SER A 2 23.98 -7.83 0.40
C SER A 2 23.28 -6.51 0.11
N GLU A 3 23.76 -5.77 -0.87
CA GLU A 3 23.03 -4.67 -1.47
C GLU A 3 21.74 -5.24 -2.05
N GLY A 4 20.69 -5.27 -1.22
CA GLY A 4 19.39 -5.79 -1.62
C GLY A 4 18.71 -4.78 -2.55
N LEU A 5 17.89 -5.27 -3.48
CA LEU A 5 17.09 -4.47 -4.40
C LEU A 5 15.98 -3.65 -3.70
N VAL A 6 15.94 -3.65 -2.36
CA VAL A 6 14.97 -2.88 -1.56
C VAL A 6 15.70 -2.15 -0.44
N ARG A 7 15.60 -0.84 -0.44
CA ARG A 7 16.11 0.02 0.64
C ARG A 7 15.03 0.27 1.68
N PHE A 8 15.45 0.33 2.94
CA PHE A 8 14.59 0.62 4.07
C PHE A 8 15.19 1.73 4.93
N GLY A 9 14.49 2.83 5.04
CA GLY A 9 14.84 3.96 5.89
C GLY A 9 13.71 4.31 6.84
N VAL A 10 14.03 4.90 7.99
CA VAL A 10 13.04 5.44 8.94
C VAL A 10 13.37 6.89 9.23
N GLU A 11 12.39 7.75 9.03
CA GLU A 11 12.48 9.17 9.37
C GLU A 11 11.22 9.54 10.15
N ASP A 12 11.41 10.03 11.37
CA ASP A 12 10.33 10.62 12.17
C ASP A 12 9.09 9.71 12.32
N GLY A 13 9.32 8.42 12.59
CA GLY A 13 8.25 7.41 12.74
C GLY A 13 7.66 6.90 11.42
N ILE A 14 8.18 7.35 10.29
CA ILE A 14 7.73 6.95 8.95
C ILE A 14 8.80 6.07 8.31
N ALA A 15 8.43 4.85 7.96
CA ALA A 15 9.28 3.94 7.19
C ALA A 15 9.15 4.23 5.69
N VAL A 16 10.28 4.39 5.00
CA VAL A 16 10.31 4.51 3.54
C VAL A 16 10.93 3.26 2.96
N ILE A 17 10.12 2.47 2.25
CA ILE A 17 10.50 1.23 1.57
C ILE A 17 10.65 1.57 0.08
N THR A 18 11.85 1.46 -0.45
CA THR A 18 12.15 1.84 -1.83
C THR A 18 12.62 0.63 -2.63
N MET A 19 11.88 0.25 -3.67
CA MET A 19 12.36 -0.67 -4.70
C MET A 19 13.48 0.02 -5.48
N ASP A 20 14.63 -0.63 -5.62
CA ASP A 20 15.85 0.00 -6.13
C ASP A 20 16.56 -0.86 -7.20
N ASP A 21 15.86 -1.08 -8.30
CA ASP A 21 16.36 -1.77 -9.49
C ASP A 21 15.81 -1.10 -10.77
N PRO A 22 16.13 0.20 -10.99
CA PRO A 22 15.57 0.95 -12.11
C PRO A 22 16.01 0.41 -13.48
N GLU A 23 17.17 -0.24 -13.57
CA GLU A 23 17.69 -0.86 -14.81
C GLU A 23 16.79 -2.01 -15.27
N HIS A 24 16.23 -2.78 -14.36
CA HIS A 24 15.24 -3.82 -14.62
C HIS A 24 13.80 -3.34 -14.36
N ARG A 25 13.57 -2.00 -14.38
CA ARG A 25 12.25 -1.39 -14.21
C ARG A 25 11.55 -1.80 -12.90
N ASN A 26 12.31 -2.03 -11.84
CA ASN A 26 11.81 -2.49 -10.55
C ASN A 26 10.90 -3.74 -10.67
N ALA A 27 11.24 -4.65 -11.59
CA ALA A 27 10.48 -5.88 -11.81
C ALA A 27 10.53 -6.78 -10.58
N LEU A 28 9.46 -7.53 -10.35
CA LEU A 28 9.31 -8.44 -9.21
C LEU A 28 10.06 -9.75 -9.44
N SER A 29 11.39 -9.68 -9.58
CA SER A 29 12.29 -10.83 -9.52
C SER A 29 12.22 -11.50 -8.14
N LEU A 30 12.74 -12.72 -8.00
CA LEU A 30 12.80 -13.42 -6.72
C LEU A 30 13.47 -12.58 -5.62
N THR A 31 14.59 -11.92 -5.98
CA THR A 31 15.34 -11.05 -5.05
C THR A 31 14.51 -9.85 -4.63
N MET A 32 13.83 -9.18 -5.57
CA MET A 32 12.93 -8.05 -5.27
C MET A 32 11.78 -8.48 -4.37
N ARG A 33 11.13 -9.61 -4.67
CA ARG A 33 10.00 -10.13 -3.88
C ARG A 33 10.39 -10.48 -2.45
N ARG A 34 11.59 -11.08 -2.25
CA ARG A 34 12.14 -11.37 -0.91
C ARG A 34 12.46 -10.09 -0.17
N GLY A 35 13.17 -9.16 -0.80
CA GLY A 35 13.49 -7.87 -0.19
C GLY A 35 12.26 -7.05 0.21
N LEU A 36 11.21 -7.07 -0.61
CA LEU A 36 9.93 -6.44 -0.26
C LEU A 36 9.27 -7.10 0.95
N ARG A 37 9.25 -8.44 1.01
CA ARG A 37 8.71 -9.16 2.17
C ARG A 37 9.46 -8.81 3.44
N ASP A 38 10.78 -8.89 3.43
CA ASP A 38 11.64 -8.61 4.59
C ASP A 38 11.45 -7.16 5.06
N ALA A 39 11.40 -6.20 4.12
CA ALA A 39 11.19 -4.79 4.45
C ALA A 39 9.80 -4.52 5.04
N LEU A 40 8.75 -5.16 4.51
CA LEU A 40 7.39 -5.02 5.01
C LEU A 40 7.23 -5.68 6.39
N GLU A 41 7.83 -6.86 6.63
CA GLU A 41 7.84 -7.52 7.92
C GLU A 41 8.60 -6.68 8.96
N ARG A 42 9.76 -6.14 8.59
CA ARG A 42 10.51 -5.20 9.42
C ARG A 42 9.67 -3.96 9.77
N PHE A 43 9.01 -3.34 8.79
CA PHE A 43 8.12 -2.20 9.02
C PHE A 43 7.04 -2.53 10.06
N ASN A 44 6.42 -3.70 9.93
CA ASN A 44 5.35 -4.11 10.84
C ASN A 44 5.84 -4.33 12.28
N THR A 45 7.01 -4.95 12.44
CA THR A 45 7.54 -5.34 13.76
C THR A 45 8.33 -4.24 14.46
N ASP A 46 8.90 -3.27 13.71
CA ASP A 46 9.71 -2.18 14.28
C ASP A 46 8.81 -1.16 15.01
N PRO A 47 8.93 -1.03 16.36
CA PRO A 47 8.12 -0.09 17.13
C PRO A 47 8.40 1.38 16.79
N ALA A 48 9.55 1.69 16.19
CA ALA A 48 9.86 3.04 15.73
C ALA A 48 9.05 3.46 14.50
N CYS A 49 8.40 2.52 13.80
CA CYS A 49 7.61 2.78 12.60
C CYS A 49 6.11 2.84 12.94
N GLN A 50 5.45 3.91 12.55
CA GLN A 50 4.00 4.10 12.71
C GLN A 50 3.27 4.09 11.37
N VAL A 51 3.88 4.62 10.31
CA VAL A 51 3.33 4.70 8.94
C VAL A 51 4.39 4.25 7.95
N GLY A 52 4.01 3.50 6.92
CA GLY A 52 4.87 3.10 5.82
C GLY A 52 4.64 3.92 4.56
N ILE A 53 5.69 4.10 3.77
CA ILE A 53 5.62 4.59 2.39
C ILE A 53 6.32 3.56 1.52
N LEU A 54 5.63 3.06 0.49
CA LEU A 54 6.20 2.21 -0.54
C LEU A 54 6.43 3.04 -1.80
N THR A 55 7.66 3.09 -2.29
CA THR A 55 8.05 3.84 -3.48
C THR A 55 9.10 3.09 -4.28
N ALA A 56 9.61 3.70 -5.36
CA ALA A 56 10.68 3.13 -6.15
C ALA A 56 11.71 4.19 -6.56
N SER A 57 12.93 3.75 -6.82
CA SER A 57 13.98 4.59 -7.40
C SER A 57 13.74 4.83 -8.89
N GLY A 58 14.38 5.86 -9.42
CA GLY A 58 14.15 6.34 -10.78
C GLY A 58 12.90 7.22 -10.88
N SER A 59 12.63 7.74 -12.07
CA SER A 59 11.54 8.70 -12.32
C SER A 59 10.46 8.20 -13.26
N GLN A 60 10.63 7.02 -13.87
CA GLN A 60 9.76 6.55 -14.95
C GLN A 60 8.93 5.32 -14.59
N VAL A 61 9.43 4.50 -13.67
CA VAL A 61 8.80 3.21 -13.37
C VAL A 61 8.75 3.00 -11.87
N PHE A 62 7.55 2.85 -11.34
CA PHE A 62 7.32 2.36 -9.99
C PHE A 62 7.62 0.85 -9.94
N CYS A 63 6.91 0.05 -10.74
CA CYS A 63 7.18 -1.37 -10.91
C CYS A 63 6.51 -1.89 -12.19
N ALA A 64 7.28 -2.54 -13.05
CA ALA A 64 6.78 -3.08 -14.32
C ALA A 64 6.00 -4.40 -14.17
N GLY A 65 5.90 -4.96 -12.97
CA GLY A 65 5.22 -6.24 -12.70
C GLY A 65 6.16 -7.41 -12.52
N GLY A 66 5.65 -8.61 -12.71
CA GLY A 66 6.45 -9.84 -12.61
C GLY A 66 7.58 -9.90 -13.62
N ASP A 67 8.70 -10.47 -13.24
CA ASP A 67 9.81 -10.72 -14.17
C ASP A 67 9.46 -11.89 -15.12
N LEU A 68 9.02 -11.53 -16.34
CA LEU A 68 8.63 -12.52 -17.34
C LEU A 68 9.80 -13.36 -17.85
N LYS A 69 11.05 -12.85 -17.79
CA LYS A 69 12.24 -13.62 -18.15
C LYS A 69 12.50 -14.70 -17.11
N GLU A 70 12.51 -14.32 -15.82
CA GLU A 70 12.62 -15.28 -14.71
C GLU A 70 11.50 -16.33 -14.79
N MET A 71 10.26 -15.91 -15.05
CA MET A 71 9.13 -16.83 -15.17
C MET A 71 9.31 -17.82 -16.34
N ALA A 72 9.85 -17.39 -17.47
CA ALA A 72 10.12 -18.27 -18.59
C ALA A 72 11.29 -19.22 -18.31
N GLU A 73 12.38 -18.74 -17.75
CA GLU A 73 13.56 -19.53 -17.41
C GLU A 73 13.24 -20.63 -16.40
N HIS A 74 12.44 -20.30 -15.38
CA HIS A 74 12.05 -21.27 -14.35
C HIS A 74 10.73 -21.99 -14.64
N GLN A 75 10.16 -21.81 -15.83
CA GLN A 75 8.90 -22.45 -16.26
C GLN A 75 7.76 -22.27 -15.27
N ILE A 76 7.63 -21.07 -14.67
CA ILE A 76 6.64 -20.78 -13.64
C ILE A 76 5.25 -20.72 -14.28
N GLY A 77 4.50 -21.81 -14.18
CA GLY A 77 3.10 -21.90 -14.60
C GLY A 77 2.17 -21.26 -13.57
N VAL A 78 1.80 -22.02 -12.54
CA VAL A 78 0.98 -21.54 -11.43
C VAL A 78 1.90 -21.00 -10.34
N PRO A 79 1.87 -19.68 -10.06
CA PRO A 79 2.71 -19.13 -9.00
C PRO A 79 2.19 -19.57 -7.63
N GLU A 80 3.10 -19.76 -6.70
CA GLU A 80 2.76 -20.03 -5.30
C GLU A 80 1.97 -18.87 -4.68
N ARG A 81 1.16 -19.17 -3.67
CA ARG A 81 0.37 -18.15 -2.95
C ARG A 81 1.24 -17.06 -2.32
N THR A 82 2.50 -17.35 -2.04
CA THR A 82 3.50 -16.45 -1.45
C THR A 82 4.40 -15.78 -2.47
N PHE A 83 4.14 -15.96 -3.77
CA PHE A 83 4.97 -15.46 -4.86
C PHE A 83 5.26 -13.96 -4.78
N VAL A 84 4.26 -13.14 -4.43
CA VAL A 84 4.41 -11.72 -4.11
C VAL A 84 3.88 -11.48 -2.70
N PRO A 85 4.51 -10.64 -1.86
CA PRO A 85 3.91 -10.23 -0.60
C PRO A 85 2.63 -9.41 -0.88
N ILE A 86 1.50 -9.90 -0.40
CA ILE A 86 0.19 -9.25 -0.56
C ILE A 86 -0.37 -8.98 0.83
N LEU A 87 -0.56 -7.70 1.14
CA LEU A 87 -1.10 -7.27 2.42
C LEU A 87 -2.51 -7.83 2.63
N ASN A 88 -2.80 -8.23 3.86
CA ASN A 88 -4.06 -8.84 4.29
C ASN A 88 -4.43 -10.18 3.59
N ARG A 89 -3.47 -10.80 2.87
CA ARG A 89 -3.66 -12.11 2.24
C ARG A 89 -2.61 -13.14 2.65
N ASN A 90 -1.33 -12.80 2.48
CA ASN A 90 -0.20 -13.67 2.83
C ASN A 90 0.88 -12.95 3.66
N LEU A 91 0.61 -11.69 4.00
CA LEU A 91 1.41 -10.86 4.88
C LEU A 91 0.48 -9.91 5.65
N TRP A 92 0.44 -10.05 6.97
CA TRP A 92 -0.42 -9.24 7.83
C TRP A 92 0.35 -8.04 8.36
N ILE A 93 -0.15 -6.84 8.09
CA ILE A 93 0.38 -5.56 8.57
C ILE A 93 -0.78 -4.77 9.15
N ASP A 94 -0.64 -4.31 10.38
CA ASP A 94 -1.65 -3.51 11.09
C ASP A 94 -1.41 -2.00 11.01
N LYS A 95 -0.22 -1.60 10.55
CA LYS A 95 0.16 -0.20 10.37
C LYS A 95 -0.24 0.32 8.98
N PRO A 96 -0.68 1.60 8.87
CA PRO A 96 -1.02 2.17 7.57
C PRO A 96 0.19 2.31 6.66
N ILE A 97 -0.04 2.09 5.35
CA ILE A 97 0.99 2.20 4.32
C ILE A 97 0.45 3.00 3.11
N ILE A 98 1.29 3.87 2.55
CA ILE A 98 0.96 4.74 1.42
C ILE A 98 1.84 4.39 0.23
N ALA A 99 1.28 4.18 -0.95
CA ALA A 99 2.05 4.10 -2.18
C ALA A 99 2.40 5.50 -2.68
N ALA A 100 3.69 5.75 -2.94
CA ALA A 100 4.18 6.91 -3.68
C ALA A 100 4.59 6.45 -5.08
N VAL A 101 3.65 6.55 -6.04
CA VAL A 101 3.80 5.96 -7.37
C VAL A 101 4.49 6.94 -8.31
N ASN A 102 5.79 6.75 -8.50
CA ASN A 102 6.67 7.63 -9.26
C ASN A 102 6.69 7.39 -10.78
N GLY A 103 5.82 6.52 -11.31
CA GLY A 103 5.79 6.20 -12.74
C GLY A 103 4.89 5.00 -13.05
N ILE A 104 5.30 4.17 -14.01
CA ILE A 104 4.56 3.00 -14.48
C ILE A 104 4.37 1.99 -13.34
N ALA A 105 3.12 1.60 -13.09
CA ALA A 105 2.70 0.57 -12.14
C ALA A 105 1.84 -0.47 -12.87
N PHE A 106 2.46 -1.51 -13.45
CA PHE A 106 1.79 -2.50 -14.27
C PHE A 106 1.78 -3.89 -13.63
N GLY A 107 0.71 -4.65 -13.78
CA GLY A 107 0.59 -6.00 -13.26
C GLY A 107 0.90 -6.07 -11.76
N GLY A 108 1.98 -6.75 -11.39
CA GLY A 108 2.44 -6.77 -9.98
C GLY A 108 2.74 -5.38 -9.41
N GLY A 109 3.11 -4.39 -10.23
CA GLY A 109 3.25 -2.99 -9.79
C GLY A 109 1.91 -2.35 -9.46
N PHE A 110 0.87 -2.65 -10.26
CA PHE A 110 -0.51 -2.27 -9.93
C PHE A 110 -0.95 -2.90 -8.60
N LEU A 111 -0.68 -4.21 -8.42
CA LEU A 111 -0.94 -4.90 -7.16
C LEU A 111 -0.27 -4.22 -5.97
N LEU A 112 1.02 -3.84 -6.07
CA LEU A 112 1.74 -3.17 -4.99
C LEU A 112 1.12 -1.81 -4.63
N ALA A 113 0.69 -1.02 -5.63
CA ALA A 113 -0.02 0.23 -5.38
C ALA A 113 -1.40 -0.01 -4.76
N MET A 114 -2.15 -1.00 -5.27
CA MET A 114 -3.49 -1.36 -4.81
C MET A 114 -3.51 -1.87 -3.36
N MET A 115 -2.50 -2.63 -2.95
CA MET A 115 -2.48 -3.19 -1.61
C MET A 115 -2.14 -2.18 -0.51
N CYS A 116 -1.61 -1.01 -0.86
CA CYS A 116 -1.42 0.09 0.08
C CYS A 116 -2.76 0.73 0.44
N ASP A 117 -2.87 1.28 1.66
CA ASP A 117 -4.12 1.86 2.16
C ASP A 117 -4.48 3.17 1.45
N LEU A 118 -3.45 3.90 1.00
CA LEU A 118 -3.56 5.15 0.26
C LEU A 118 -2.54 5.17 -0.88
N ALA A 119 -2.79 6.00 -1.89
CA ALA A 119 -1.84 6.21 -2.99
C ALA A 119 -1.75 7.68 -3.39
N VAL A 120 -0.52 8.14 -3.60
CA VAL A 120 -0.18 9.42 -4.24
C VAL A 120 0.59 9.09 -5.51
N ALA A 121 0.18 9.64 -6.65
CA ALA A 121 0.81 9.36 -7.93
C ALA A 121 1.46 10.61 -8.52
N ALA A 122 2.59 10.43 -9.20
CA ALA A 122 3.12 11.43 -10.10
C ALA A 122 2.15 11.60 -11.29
N ASP A 123 2.04 12.82 -11.83
CA ASP A 123 1.09 13.17 -12.91
C ASP A 123 1.29 12.35 -14.21
N HIS A 124 2.51 11.90 -14.47
CA HIS A 124 2.85 11.03 -15.60
C HIS A 124 2.73 9.53 -15.29
N ALA A 125 2.34 9.15 -14.06
CA ALA A 125 2.19 7.74 -13.70
C ALA A 125 1.08 7.06 -14.52
N ARG A 126 1.28 5.77 -14.80
CA ARG A 126 0.34 4.95 -15.57
C ARG A 126 0.10 3.63 -14.86
N PHE A 127 -1.13 3.17 -14.92
CA PHE A 127 -1.58 1.97 -14.23
C PHE A 127 -2.20 1.00 -15.22
N ALA A 128 -1.82 -0.29 -15.20
CA ALA A 128 -2.41 -1.29 -16.08
C ALA A 128 -2.46 -2.68 -15.45
N MET A 129 -3.41 -3.49 -15.91
CA MET A 129 -3.53 -4.92 -15.62
C MET A 129 -3.32 -5.72 -16.92
N PRO A 130 -2.08 -5.84 -17.43
CA PRO A 130 -1.81 -6.41 -18.75
C PRO A 130 -1.83 -7.95 -18.78
N GLU A 131 -2.26 -8.60 -17.73
CA GLU A 131 -2.23 -10.06 -17.54
C GLU A 131 -2.94 -10.81 -18.66
N ALA A 132 -4.07 -10.29 -19.16
CA ALA A 132 -4.79 -10.89 -20.29
C ALA A 132 -3.95 -10.94 -21.58
N LYS A 133 -3.07 -9.96 -21.81
CA LYS A 133 -2.18 -9.91 -22.97
C LYS A 133 -1.08 -10.97 -22.93
N TRP A 134 -0.78 -11.49 -21.73
CA TRP A 134 0.32 -12.43 -21.49
C TRP A 134 -0.15 -13.81 -21.01
N SER A 135 -1.46 -14.08 -21.07
CA SER A 135 -2.04 -15.31 -20.53
C SER A 135 -1.63 -15.57 -19.07
N ARG A 136 -1.61 -14.51 -18.26
CA ARG A 136 -1.36 -14.59 -16.81
C ARG A 136 -2.63 -14.33 -16.04
N GLY A 137 -2.69 -14.83 -14.80
CA GLY A 137 -3.84 -14.62 -13.93
C GLY A 137 -3.65 -13.42 -13.00
N ALA A 138 -4.75 -12.71 -12.72
CA ALA A 138 -4.78 -11.61 -11.76
C ALA A 138 -5.75 -11.88 -10.57
N PRO A 139 -5.70 -13.05 -9.88
CA PRO A 139 -6.58 -13.32 -8.75
C PRO A 139 -6.33 -12.39 -7.56
N TRP A 140 -5.23 -11.69 -7.58
CA TRP A 140 -4.87 -10.64 -6.61
C TRP A 140 -5.75 -9.39 -6.74
N SER A 141 -6.43 -9.20 -7.86
CA SER A 141 -7.22 -7.99 -8.14
C SER A 141 -8.61 -7.97 -7.48
N ILE A 142 -9.02 -9.04 -6.79
CA ILE A 142 -10.32 -9.13 -6.11
C ILE A 142 -10.65 -7.90 -5.23
N PRO A 143 -9.71 -7.28 -4.48
CA PRO A 143 -10.02 -6.10 -3.68
C PRO A 143 -10.53 -4.90 -4.49
N LEU A 144 -10.27 -4.83 -5.82
CA LEU A 144 -10.80 -3.78 -6.68
C LEU A 144 -12.33 -3.72 -6.70
N HIS A 145 -13.01 -4.83 -6.34
CA HIS A 145 -14.46 -4.86 -6.20
C HIS A 145 -14.99 -3.75 -5.27
N SER A 146 -14.26 -3.44 -4.20
CA SER A 146 -14.64 -2.37 -3.25
C SER A 146 -13.97 -1.01 -3.54
N MET A 147 -13.02 -0.96 -4.47
CA MET A 147 -12.22 0.25 -4.75
C MET A 147 -12.71 1.02 -5.97
N MET A 148 -13.36 0.34 -6.94
CA MET A 148 -13.84 0.97 -8.17
C MET A 148 -15.10 0.28 -8.70
N SER A 149 -15.77 0.92 -9.67
CA SER A 149 -16.94 0.30 -10.30
C SER A 149 -16.55 -0.93 -11.11
N GLN A 150 -17.45 -1.93 -11.15
CA GLN A 150 -17.22 -3.17 -11.90
C GLN A 150 -16.87 -2.94 -13.38
N ARG A 151 -17.45 -1.91 -14.02
CA ARG A 151 -17.19 -1.61 -15.43
C ARG A 151 -15.76 -1.12 -15.66
N VAL A 152 -15.26 -0.28 -14.76
CA VAL A 152 -13.88 0.21 -14.83
C VAL A 152 -12.89 -0.95 -14.60
N TRP A 153 -13.14 -1.78 -13.61
CA TRP A 153 -12.31 -2.96 -13.37
C TRP A 153 -12.31 -3.93 -14.56
N MET A 154 -13.48 -4.20 -15.16
CA MET A 154 -13.58 -5.04 -16.37
C MET A 154 -12.81 -4.45 -17.54
N GLU A 155 -12.93 -3.15 -17.81
CA GLU A 155 -12.17 -2.49 -18.88
C GLU A 155 -10.67 -2.69 -18.68
N LEU A 156 -10.14 -2.37 -17.50
CA LEU A 156 -8.72 -2.55 -17.17
C LEU A 156 -8.26 -4.01 -17.31
N ALA A 157 -9.04 -4.96 -16.77
CA ALA A 157 -8.65 -6.36 -16.71
C ALA A 157 -8.77 -7.08 -18.06
N LEU A 158 -9.79 -6.74 -18.88
CA LEU A 158 -10.06 -7.43 -20.14
C LEU A 158 -9.25 -6.85 -21.32
N THR A 159 -9.01 -5.55 -21.31
CA THR A 159 -8.20 -4.90 -22.37
C THR A 159 -6.72 -4.93 -22.04
N GLY A 160 -6.36 -4.84 -20.76
CA GLY A 160 -4.99 -4.65 -20.30
C GLY A 160 -4.40 -3.31 -20.74
N ASP A 161 -5.25 -2.34 -21.12
CA ASP A 161 -4.81 -1.01 -21.53
C ASP A 161 -4.54 -0.13 -20.31
N PRO A 162 -3.51 0.73 -20.38
CA PRO A 162 -3.17 1.57 -19.25
C PRO A 162 -4.10 2.78 -19.14
N ILE A 163 -4.39 3.14 -17.89
CA ILE A 163 -4.96 4.46 -17.54
C ILE A 163 -3.85 5.38 -17.02
N ASP A 164 -4.04 6.69 -17.15
CA ASP A 164 -3.16 7.70 -16.59
C ASP A 164 -3.48 8.01 -15.12
N ALA A 165 -2.65 8.83 -14.49
CA ALA A 165 -2.80 9.22 -13.09
C ALA A 165 -4.09 10.00 -12.83
N GLN A 166 -4.50 10.86 -13.78
CA GLN A 166 -5.72 11.65 -13.67
C GLN A 166 -6.95 10.73 -13.67
N ARG A 167 -7.00 9.77 -14.60
CA ARG A 167 -8.09 8.79 -14.63
C ARG A 167 -8.11 7.92 -13.37
N ALA A 168 -6.94 7.52 -12.87
CA ALA A 168 -6.82 6.76 -11.63
C ALA A 168 -7.37 7.55 -10.41
N TYR A 169 -7.16 8.87 -10.39
CA TYR A 169 -7.74 9.77 -9.39
C TYR A 169 -9.28 9.88 -9.53
N GLU A 170 -9.79 10.08 -10.74
CA GLU A 170 -11.22 10.20 -11.00
C GLU A 170 -12.04 8.98 -10.59
N ILE A 171 -11.47 7.77 -10.74
CA ILE A 171 -12.10 6.52 -10.32
C ILE A 171 -11.86 6.16 -8.85
N GLY A 172 -11.13 6.99 -8.10
CA GLY A 172 -10.83 6.79 -6.69
C GLY A 172 -9.71 5.80 -6.39
N PHE A 173 -8.94 5.36 -7.39
CA PHE A 173 -7.81 4.44 -7.19
C PHE A 173 -6.59 5.12 -6.55
N VAL A 174 -6.35 6.41 -6.83
CA VAL A 174 -5.34 7.22 -6.15
C VAL A 174 -5.99 8.40 -5.43
N ASN A 175 -5.42 8.80 -4.29
CA ASN A 175 -5.94 9.89 -3.45
C ASN A 175 -5.49 11.27 -3.94
N ARG A 176 -4.34 11.35 -4.62
CA ARG A 176 -3.75 12.60 -5.10
C ARG A 176 -2.91 12.37 -6.34
N VAL A 177 -2.90 13.37 -7.21
CA VAL A 177 -1.96 13.47 -8.33
C VAL A 177 -1.12 14.73 -8.12
N VAL A 178 0.20 14.61 -8.23
CA VAL A 178 1.15 15.70 -7.99
C VAL A 178 2.26 15.65 -9.04
N THR A 179 3.03 16.73 -9.17
CA THR A 179 4.22 16.71 -10.02
C THR A 179 5.32 15.82 -9.41
N PRO A 180 6.21 15.22 -10.23
CA PRO A 180 7.21 14.26 -9.75
C PRO A 180 8.14 14.78 -8.68
N ASP A 181 8.52 16.06 -8.76
CA ASP A 181 9.44 16.73 -7.85
C ASP A 181 8.90 16.84 -6.41
N VAL A 182 7.57 16.87 -6.24
CA VAL A 182 6.93 16.94 -4.92
C VAL A 182 6.29 15.64 -4.47
N LEU A 183 6.40 14.55 -5.24
CA LEU A 183 5.74 13.28 -4.93
C LEU A 183 6.08 12.77 -3.53
N LEU A 184 7.37 12.61 -3.25
CA LEU A 184 7.81 12.05 -1.95
C LEU A 184 7.49 13.01 -0.80
N SER A 185 7.74 14.33 -0.97
CA SER A 185 7.44 15.32 0.06
C SER A 185 5.94 15.43 0.37
N ASN A 186 5.07 15.34 -0.65
CA ASN A 186 3.61 15.31 -0.46
C ASN A 186 3.16 14.03 0.26
N THR A 187 3.74 12.88 -0.10
CA THR A 187 3.45 11.60 0.55
C THR A 187 3.93 11.60 2.00
N MET A 188 5.12 12.14 2.29
CA MET A 188 5.64 12.32 3.66
C MET A 188 4.72 13.23 4.49
N ALA A 189 4.24 14.34 3.90
CA ALA A 189 3.29 15.23 4.58
C ALA A 189 1.96 14.52 4.92
N LEU A 190 1.46 13.64 4.03
CA LEU A 190 0.29 12.80 4.31
C LEU A 190 0.59 11.78 5.41
N ALA A 191 1.74 11.13 5.37
CA ALA A 191 2.16 10.16 6.38
C ALA A 191 2.30 10.81 7.77
N ARG A 192 2.87 12.02 7.86
CA ARG A 192 2.96 12.78 9.12
C ARG A 192 1.57 13.07 9.70
N ARG A 193 0.61 13.46 8.87
CA ARG A 193 -0.78 13.68 9.33
C ARG A 193 -1.43 12.43 9.92
N ILE A 194 -1.09 11.25 9.40
CA ILE A 194 -1.59 9.97 9.94
C ILE A 194 -0.85 9.63 11.24
N ARG A 195 0.47 9.76 11.25
CA ARG A 195 1.34 9.51 12.41
C ARG A 195 0.95 10.37 13.62
N ASP A 196 0.56 11.62 13.39
CA ASP A 196 0.20 12.56 14.45
C ASP A 196 -1.15 12.25 15.12
N ASN A 197 -1.92 11.32 14.56
CA ASN A 197 -3.18 10.84 15.14
C ASN A 197 -2.94 9.70 16.15
N ALA A 198 -3.95 9.44 17.01
CA ALA A 198 -3.94 8.36 17.97
C ALA A 198 -3.69 6.99 17.32
N PRO A 199 -2.57 6.32 17.58
CA PRO A 199 -2.14 5.15 16.81
C PRO A 199 -3.09 3.96 16.93
N LEU A 200 -3.68 3.74 18.10
CA LEU A 200 -4.66 2.67 18.28
C LEU A 200 -5.92 2.91 17.45
N THR A 201 -6.42 4.16 17.43
CA THR A 201 -7.58 4.55 16.60
C THR A 201 -7.28 4.37 15.11
N VAL A 202 -6.08 4.79 14.65
CA VAL A 202 -5.67 4.63 13.24
C VAL A 202 -5.69 3.16 12.83
N ARG A 203 -5.09 2.28 13.64
CA ARG A 203 -5.05 0.83 13.37
C ARG A 203 -6.44 0.19 13.41
N ALA A 204 -7.23 0.48 14.43
CA ALA A 204 -8.59 -0.05 14.55
C ALA A 204 -9.48 0.41 13.38
N THR A 205 -9.39 1.69 12.99
CA THR A 205 -10.12 2.23 11.83
C THR A 205 -9.71 1.54 10.54
N ARG A 206 -8.40 1.37 10.31
CA ARG A 206 -7.88 0.65 9.14
C ARG A 206 -8.45 -0.77 9.09
N GLN A 207 -8.35 -1.51 10.18
CA GLN A 207 -8.85 -2.88 10.28
C GLN A 207 -10.37 -2.94 10.04
N MET A 208 -11.14 -2.06 10.66
CA MET A 208 -12.59 -1.96 10.48
C MET A 208 -12.96 -1.78 9.01
N ILE A 209 -12.25 -0.89 8.26
CA ILE A 209 -12.52 -0.64 6.84
C ILE A 209 -12.32 -1.91 6.01
N TYR A 210 -11.23 -2.66 6.22
CA TYR A 210 -11.01 -3.93 5.53
C TYR A 210 -12.09 -4.97 5.86
N MET A 211 -12.44 -5.11 7.13
CA MET A 211 -13.46 -6.07 7.56
C MET A 211 -14.85 -5.71 7.05
N ALA A 212 -15.18 -4.43 6.94
CA ALA A 212 -16.44 -3.96 6.39
C ALA A 212 -16.63 -4.34 4.90
N ALA A 213 -15.52 -4.51 4.16
CA ALA A 213 -15.56 -4.99 2.77
C ALA A 213 -15.84 -6.50 2.64
N GLU A 214 -15.58 -7.27 3.71
CA GLU A 214 -15.71 -8.74 3.71
C GLU A 214 -16.99 -9.24 4.41
N MET A 215 -17.68 -8.39 5.17
CA MET A 215 -18.81 -8.76 6.02
C MET A 215 -20.09 -8.04 5.64
N GLY A 216 -21.24 -8.64 5.95
CA GLY A 216 -22.51 -7.94 5.95
C GLY A 216 -22.53 -6.83 7.02
N ARG A 217 -23.18 -5.69 6.70
CA ARG A 217 -23.15 -4.47 7.53
C ARG A 217 -23.45 -4.71 9.01
N THR A 218 -24.43 -5.56 9.34
CA THR A 218 -24.81 -5.82 10.74
C THR A 218 -23.68 -6.50 11.52
N ALA A 219 -23.10 -7.57 10.94
CA ALA A 219 -21.96 -8.26 11.58
C ALA A 219 -20.71 -7.36 11.66
N ALA A 220 -20.50 -6.49 10.66
CA ALA A 220 -19.38 -5.56 10.66
C ALA A 220 -19.48 -4.55 11.82
N TRP A 221 -20.67 -4.16 12.25
CA TRP A 221 -20.85 -3.25 13.40
C TRP A 221 -20.44 -3.92 14.71
N ASP A 222 -20.86 -5.15 14.96
CA ASP A 222 -20.50 -5.89 16.17
C ASP A 222 -18.98 -6.06 16.28
N VAL A 223 -18.33 -6.34 15.14
CA VAL A 223 -16.87 -6.45 15.08
C VAL A 223 -16.18 -5.10 15.27
N ALA A 224 -16.72 -4.02 14.69
CA ALA A 224 -16.19 -2.68 14.87
C ALA A 224 -16.27 -2.26 16.34
N ASP A 225 -17.39 -2.48 17.02
CA ASP A 225 -17.53 -2.17 18.44
C ASP A 225 -16.48 -2.90 19.28
N HIS A 226 -16.23 -4.18 18.99
CA HIS A 226 -15.19 -4.96 19.67
C HIS A 226 -13.76 -4.44 19.38
N LEU A 227 -13.46 -4.05 18.14
CA LEU A 227 -12.16 -3.47 17.79
C LEU A 227 -11.91 -2.16 18.53
N PHE A 228 -12.94 -1.30 18.66
CA PHE A 228 -12.82 -0.01 19.32
C PHE A 228 -12.87 -0.09 20.85
N GLU A 229 -13.30 -1.21 21.43
CA GLU A 229 -13.28 -1.39 22.89
C GLU A 229 -11.86 -1.19 23.47
N ALA A 230 -10.84 -1.75 22.82
CA ALA A 230 -9.45 -1.56 23.22
C ALA A 230 -9.00 -0.09 23.11
N VAL A 231 -9.48 0.64 22.08
CA VAL A 231 -9.22 2.07 21.92
C VAL A 231 -9.82 2.87 23.07
N TYR A 232 -11.09 2.62 23.41
CA TYR A 232 -11.78 3.35 24.49
C TYR A 232 -11.23 3.06 25.88
N ARG A 233 -10.61 1.90 26.10
CA ARG A 233 -9.97 1.53 27.36
C ARG A 233 -8.52 2.02 27.48
N SER A 234 -7.95 2.61 26.44
CA SER A 234 -6.55 3.06 26.40
C SER A 234 -6.33 4.36 27.18
N GLU A 235 -5.08 4.62 27.54
CA GLU A 235 -4.68 5.93 28.09
C GLU A 235 -4.93 7.06 27.09
N ASP A 236 -4.76 6.79 25.80
CA ASP A 236 -4.96 7.75 24.71
C ASP A 236 -6.42 8.22 24.60
N ALA A 237 -7.39 7.39 24.98
CA ALA A 237 -8.80 7.78 25.02
C ALA A 237 -9.08 8.94 25.98
N LEU A 238 -8.29 9.06 27.05
CA LEU A 238 -8.37 10.16 28.02
C LEU A 238 -7.50 11.36 27.61
N GLU A 239 -6.39 11.10 26.93
CA GLU A 239 -5.46 12.14 26.49
C GLU A 239 -6.08 13.06 25.42
N GLY A 240 -6.81 12.51 24.45
CA GLY A 240 -7.44 13.30 23.39
C GLY A 240 -8.33 14.42 23.93
N PRO A 241 -9.38 14.12 24.73
CA PRO A 241 -10.24 15.13 25.34
C PRO A 241 -9.50 16.09 26.28
N ARG A 242 -8.47 15.62 27.00
CA ARG A 242 -7.64 16.45 27.86
C ARG A 242 -6.86 17.48 27.04
N ALA A 243 -6.11 17.05 26.02
CA ALA A 243 -5.32 17.91 25.16
C ALA A 243 -6.20 18.97 24.46
N PHE A 244 -7.40 18.55 23.99
CA PHE A 244 -8.38 19.48 23.41
C PHE A 244 -8.81 20.56 24.39
N ARG A 245 -9.16 20.20 25.64
CA ARG A 245 -9.56 21.15 26.67
C ARG A 245 -8.42 22.10 27.03
N GLU A 246 -7.18 21.59 27.06
CA GLU A 246 -5.98 22.34 27.42
C GLU A 246 -5.40 23.14 26.22
N LYS A 247 -6.00 23.00 25.02
CA LYS A 247 -5.57 23.65 23.76
C LYS A 247 -4.09 23.38 23.42
N ARG A 248 -3.65 22.16 23.63
CA ARG A 248 -2.29 21.68 23.29
C ARG A 248 -2.34 20.49 22.34
N ALA A 249 -1.22 20.17 21.73
CA ALA A 249 -1.08 18.93 20.98
C ALA A 249 -1.18 17.72 21.93
N PRO A 250 -1.86 16.63 21.52
CA PRO A 250 -1.94 15.40 22.29
C PRO A 250 -0.59 14.68 22.31
N GLN A 251 -0.36 13.88 23.35
CA GLN A 251 0.82 13.04 23.53
C GLN A 251 0.40 11.57 23.58
N TRP A 252 0.34 10.95 22.39
CA TRP A 252 -0.12 9.58 22.27
C TRP A 252 0.90 8.59 22.82
N LYS A 253 0.44 7.58 23.54
CA LYS A 253 1.26 6.51 24.12
C LYS A 253 1.06 5.17 23.40
N GLY A 254 -0.02 5.03 22.65
CA GLY A 254 -0.37 3.80 21.94
C GLY A 254 -0.77 2.65 22.86
N ARG A 255 -1.27 2.93 24.05
CA ARG A 255 -1.64 1.95 25.06
C ARG A 255 -2.77 2.44 25.96
#